data_627ff1d40a86ea742882a8ee816a9761
#
_entry.id   627ff1d40a86ea742882a8ee816a9761
#
_cell.length_a   1.000
_cell.length_b   1.000
_cell.length_c   1.000
_cell.angle_alpha   90.00
_cell.angle_beta   90.00
_cell.angle_gamma   90.00
#
_symmetry.space_group_name_H-M   'P 1'
#
loop_
_entity.id
_entity.type
_entity.pdbx_description
1 polymer ?
#
loop_
_entity_poly.entity_id
_entity_poly.type
_entity_poly.pdbx_seq_one_letter_code
_entity_poly.pdbx_strand_id
1 'polypeptide(L)'
;DGGKFVVQALTRIEEFNEFFNTGISDADYDTVGGLVMHELGRLPRRGEQLEFEGMRFKVLRGDRRRLHTLEVTRLPTAAAD
;
A
#
# COMPACT_ATOMS: atom_id res chain seq x y z
N ASP A 1 7.66 5.76 -13.13
CA ASP A 1 7.79 7.18 -13.16
C ASP A 1 8.20 7.76 -11.81
N GLY A 2 9.44 8.18 -11.68
CA GLY A 2 9.89 8.96 -10.54
C GLY A 2 9.59 8.37 -9.18
N GLY A 3 9.41 7.07 -9.07
CA GLY A 3 9.17 6.45 -7.79
C GLY A 3 7.71 6.17 -7.48
N LYS A 4 6.83 6.38 -8.45
CA LYS A 4 5.41 6.03 -8.29
C LYS A 4 5.12 4.73 -9.02
N PHE A 5 4.46 3.82 -8.33
CA PHE A 5 4.15 2.50 -8.89
C PHE A 5 2.68 2.21 -8.74
N VAL A 6 2.10 1.56 -9.74
CA VAL A 6 0.71 1.13 -9.67
C VAL A 6 0.70 -0.34 -9.26
N VAL A 7 0.02 -0.62 -8.17
CA VAL A 7 0.01 -1.95 -7.57
C VAL A 7 -1.42 -2.43 -7.41
N GLN A 8 -1.67 -3.69 -7.78
CA GLN A 8 -2.98 -4.28 -7.58
C GLN A 8 -3.19 -4.55 -6.09
N ALA A 9 -4.40 -4.29 -5.62
CA ALA A 9 -4.70 -4.51 -4.21
C ALA A 9 -4.58 -5.99 -3.83
N LEU A 10 -4.76 -6.89 -4.79
CA LEU A 10 -4.64 -8.33 -4.53
C LEU A 10 -3.19 -8.82 -4.48
N THR A 11 -2.23 -7.94 -4.74
CA THR A 11 -0.82 -8.31 -4.63
C THR A 11 -0.54 -8.79 -3.22
N ARG A 12 0.11 -9.94 -3.10
CA ARG A 12 0.41 -10.49 -1.79
C ARG A 12 1.54 -9.69 -1.13
N ILE A 13 1.48 -9.62 0.19
CA ILE A 13 2.48 -8.88 0.95
C ILE A 13 3.90 -9.38 0.65
N GLU A 14 4.08 -10.70 0.56
CA GLU A 14 5.42 -11.21 0.30
C GLU A 14 5.93 -10.80 -1.08
N GLU A 15 5.05 -10.74 -2.08
CA GLU A 15 5.44 -10.28 -3.41
C GLU A 15 5.79 -8.79 -3.37
N PHE A 16 5.00 -8.02 -2.65
CA PHE A 16 5.26 -6.60 -2.47
C PHE A 16 6.63 -6.38 -1.83
N ASN A 17 6.90 -7.14 -0.78
CA ASN A 17 8.17 -7.01 -0.07
C ASN A 17 9.36 -7.32 -0.98
N GLU A 18 9.22 -8.32 -1.83
CA GLU A 18 10.29 -8.67 -2.76
C GLU A 18 10.54 -7.55 -3.75
N PHE A 19 9.47 -7.00 -4.30
CA PHE A 19 9.60 -5.97 -5.32
C PHE A 19 10.17 -4.67 -4.75
N PHE A 20 9.70 -4.26 -3.58
CA PHE A 20 10.11 -3.00 -2.99
C PHE A 20 11.24 -3.14 -1.98
N ASN A 21 11.69 -4.36 -1.74
CA ASN A 21 12.74 -4.63 -0.76
C ASN A 21 12.35 -4.11 0.62
N THR A 22 11.14 -4.45 1.03
CA THR A 22 10.61 -4.07 2.32
C THR A 22 10.37 -5.31 3.18
N GLY A 23 10.08 -5.10 4.45
CA GLY A 23 9.85 -6.20 5.38
C GLY A 23 8.53 -6.08 6.11
N ILE A 24 7.47 -5.70 5.39
CA ILE A 24 6.16 -5.58 6.01
C ILE A 24 5.67 -6.95 6.45
N SER A 25 5.18 -7.03 7.70
CA SER A 25 4.66 -8.28 8.23
C SER A 25 3.36 -8.66 7.55
N ASP A 26 3.18 -9.95 7.29
CA ASP A 26 1.93 -10.46 6.74
C ASP A 26 1.13 -11.23 7.80
N ALA A 27 1.37 -10.92 9.07
CA ALA A 27 0.69 -11.62 10.16
C ALA A 27 -0.80 -11.28 10.22
N ASP A 28 -1.16 -10.05 9.87
CA ASP A 28 -2.54 -9.58 10.01
C ASP A 28 -3.29 -9.47 8.69
N TYR A 29 -2.60 -9.56 7.57
CA TYR A 29 -3.22 -9.46 6.25
C TYR A 29 -2.32 -10.12 5.21
N ASP A 30 -2.94 -10.60 4.15
CA ASP A 30 -2.21 -11.32 3.10
C ASP A 30 -1.88 -10.44 1.91
N THR A 31 -2.65 -9.38 1.69
CA THR A 31 -2.53 -8.57 0.49
C THR A 31 -2.31 -7.11 0.82
N VAL A 32 -1.84 -6.37 -0.18
CA VAL A 32 -1.60 -4.93 0.00
C VAL A 32 -2.92 -4.21 0.29
N GLY A 33 -3.99 -4.61 -0.40
CA GLY A 33 -5.31 -4.02 -0.10
C GLY A 33 -5.74 -4.30 1.33
N GLY A 34 -5.49 -5.51 1.81
CA GLY A 34 -5.80 -5.86 3.18
C GLY A 34 -5.01 -5.02 4.17
N LEU A 35 -3.75 -4.77 3.86
CA LEU A 35 -2.92 -3.90 4.69
C LEU A 35 -3.54 -2.52 4.82
N VAL A 36 -3.92 -1.93 3.69
CA VAL A 36 -4.46 -0.57 3.70
C VAL A 36 -5.76 -0.52 4.50
N MET A 37 -6.64 -1.50 4.29
CA MET A 37 -7.90 -1.54 5.03
C MET A 37 -7.69 -1.76 6.51
N HIS A 38 -6.74 -2.61 6.86
CA HIS A 38 -6.45 -2.90 8.26
C HIS A 38 -5.91 -1.66 8.98
N GLU A 39 -4.98 -0.96 8.35
CA GLU A 39 -4.37 0.20 8.98
C GLU A 39 -5.30 1.40 9.07
N LEU A 40 -6.20 1.56 8.10
CA LEU A 40 -7.19 2.63 8.14
C LEU A 40 -8.40 2.26 8.97
N GLY A 41 -8.62 0.97 9.21
CA GLY A 41 -9.76 0.50 9.99
C GLY A 41 -11.06 0.52 9.23
N ARG A 42 -11.02 0.76 7.93
CA ARG A 42 -12.22 0.80 7.08
C ARG A 42 -11.80 0.73 5.62
N LEU A 43 -12.78 0.55 4.76
CA LEU A 43 -12.56 0.56 3.32
C LEU A 43 -12.42 2.03 2.86
N PRO A 44 -11.25 2.43 2.39
CA PRO A 44 -11.05 3.82 1.99
C PRO A 44 -11.66 4.11 0.62
N ARG A 45 -11.86 5.40 0.36
CA ARG A 45 -12.39 5.86 -0.92
C ARG A 45 -11.24 6.24 -1.85
N ARG A 46 -11.56 6.34 -3.13
CA ARG A 46 -10.58 6.77 -4.10
C ARG A 46 -9.98 8.11 -3.68
N GLY A 47 -8.66 8.20 -3.76
CA GLY A 47 -7.95 9.41 -3.39
C GLY A 47 -7.41 9.42 -1.96
N GLU A 48 -7.92 8.55 -1.10
CA GLU A 48 -7.39 8.50 0.25
C GLU A 48 -6.01 7.90 0.27
N GLN A 49 -5.21 8.32 1.22
CA GLN A 49 -3.82 7.92 1.33
C GLN A 49 -3.51 7.39 2.71
N LEU A 50 -2.52 6.50 2.75
CA LEU A 50 -2.00 5.94 4.00
C LEU A 50 -0.48 5.92 3.90
N GLU A 51 0.20 6.35 4.95
CA GLU A 51 1.65 6.22 5.02
C GLU A 51 1.98 5.16 6.05
N PHE A 52 2.75 4.18 5.63
CA PHE A 52 3.05 3.02 6.45
C PHE A 52 4.38 2.43 6.04
N GLU A 53 5.26 2.20 7.02
CA GLU A 53 6.56 1.56 6.78
C GLU A 53 7.37 2.24 5.69
N GLY A 54 7.35 3.57 5.68
CA GLY A 54 8.15 4.33 4.73
C GLY A 54 7.57 4.40 3.32
N MET A 55 6.34 3.97 3.16
CA MET A 55 5.67 3.96 1.87
C MET A 55 4.36 4.72 1.96
N ARG A 56 3.94 5.31 0.85
CA ARG A 56 2.63 5.95 0.76
C ARG A 56 1.76 5.14 -0.19
N PHE A 57 0.58 4.81 0.28
CA PHE A 57 -0.40 4.06 -0.50
C PHE A 57 -1.58 4.97 -0.79
N LYS A 58 -1.86 5.21 -2.05
CA LYS A 58 -2.99 6.05 -2.45
C LYS A 58 -3.98 5.21 -3.24
N VAL A 59 -5.25 5.30 -2.89
CA VAL A 59 -6.28 4.53 -3.57
C VAL A 59 -6.59 5.16 -4.91
N LEU A 60 -6.34 4.43 -5.99
CA LEU A 60 -6.65 4.88 -7.34
C LEU A 60 -8.01 4.37 -7.80
N ARG A 61 -8.33 3.12 -7.46
CA ARG A 61 -9.59 2.50 -7.86
C ARG A 61 -10.07 1.56 -6.78
N GLY A 62 -11.39 1.53 -6.62
CA GLY A 62 -12.01 0.61 -5.69
C GLY A 62 -13.51 0.73 -5.83
N ASP A 63 -14.25 -0.15 -5.16
CA ASP A 63 -15.68 -0.07 -5.15
C ASP A 63 -16.18 -0.20 -3.72
N ARG A 64 -17.47 -0.45 -3.54
CA ARG A 64 -18.05 -0.50 -2.18
C ARG A 64 -17.56 -1.68 -1.37
N ARG A 65 -16.96 -2.66 -2.00
CA ARG A 65 -16.61 -3.91 -1.34
C ARG A 65 -15.13 -4.10 -1.15
N ARG A 66 -14.31 -3.56 -2.07
CA ARG A 66 -12.88 -3.79 -2.00
C ARG A 66 -12.09 -2.76 -2.80
N LEU A 67 -10.82 -2.72 -2.48
CA LEU A 67 -9.87 -1.94 -3.24
C LEU A 67 -9.42 -2.73 -4.47
N HIS A 68 -9.10 -2.02 -5.54
CA HIS A 68 -8.62 -2.65 -6.77
C HIS A 68 -7.20 -2.24 -7.10
N THR A 69 -6.92 -0.94 -7.12
CA THR A 69 -5.64 -0.44 -7.58
C THR A 69 -5.12 0.64 -6.65
N LEU A 70 -3.86 0.56 -6.33
CA LEU A 70 -3.21 1.50 -5.44
C LEU A 70 -1.99 2.11 -6.13
N GLU A 71 -1.70 3.36 -5.79
CA GLU A 71 -0.46 3.98 -6.20
C GLU A 71 0.48 3.97 -5.00
N VAL A 72 1.66 3.41 -5.19
CA VAL A 72 2.61 3.27 -4.11
C VAL A 72 3.80 4.17 -4.40
N THR A 73 4.18 4.95 -3.42
CA THR A 73 5.32 5.85 -3.53
C THR A 73 6.23 5.62 -2.33
N ARG A 74 7.52 5.53 -2.59
CA ARG A 74 8.49 5.41 -1.50
C ARG A 74 8.71 6.80 -0.92
N LEU A 75 8.52 6.93 0.38
CA LEU A 75 8.67 8.24 1.03
C LEU A 75 10.14 8.57 1.20
N PRO A 76 10.49 9.87 1.19
CA PRO A 76 11.85 10.28 1.45
C PRO A 76 12.28 9.77 2.82
N THR A 77 13.54 9.39 2.92
CA THR A 77 14.07 8.88 4.17
C THR A 77 14.41 10.05 5.09
N ALA A 78 13.57 10.27 6.07
CA ALA A 78 13.84 11.36 7.01
C ALA A 78 15.17 11.15 7.73
N ALA A 79 15.53 9.91 7.88
CA ALA A 79 16.77 9.58 8.54
C ALA A 79 17.99 10.10 7.79
N ALA A 80 17.78 10.46 6.55
CA ALA A 80 18.88 11.02 5.78
C ALA A 80 19.41 12.30 6.40
N ASP A 81 18.65 12.86 7.26
CA ASP A 81 19.11 14.08 7.92
C ASP A 81 20.00 13.82 9.09
#